data_60c4d73d019ebe6f5faea919185b0d8d
#
_entry.id   60c4d73d019ebe6f5faea919185b0d8d
#
_cell.length_a   1.000
_cell.length_b   1.000
_cell.length_c   1.000
_cell.angle_alpha   90.00
_cell.angle_beta   90.00
_cell.angle_gamma   90.00
#
_symmetry.space_group_name_H-M   'P 1'
#
loop_
_entity.id
_entity.type
_entity.pdbx_description
1 polymer ?
#
loop_
_entity_poly.entity_id
_entity_poly.type
_entity_poly.pdbx_seq_one_letter_code
_entity_poly.pdbx_strand_id
1 'polypeptide(L)'
;MGQRSRLMTETIAAPAADAAAGVTSSDSRRQPSSAARSQPKRRRRGGVAAVLGLTPFAFYVVIFLAVPTLVAVGSGFVDGEGRFTWANLTGLAEPAIAGSFFGAFWLSAVTAIVGAVAGAALCFAMLHSRPGGTARSLVDSASSVLAQFGGVMLAFAFIATIGAQGLVTVLLRNTFHINIYENGVWLYTVPGLILPYLYFQIPLMVITFLPALEGLRPQWLEATATLGGTRWTYWTRVGGPILLPSFLGSLLLLFANAFSSYATAAALVGQANNIVSLQIRQALISETVLGRANLAGAMALGMLVVMVVVMLAYSALVRRTARWQR
;
A
#
# COMPACT_ATOMS: atom_id res chain seq x y z
N MET A 1 -36.43 48.10 -30.67
CA MET A 1 -37.34 47.26 -31.48
C MET A 1 -37.44 45.96 -30.74
N GLY A 2 -38.43 45.68 -30.06
CA GLY A 2 -39.87 45.53 -30.25
C GLY A 2 -40.23 44.13 -29.73
N GLN A 3 -40.90 44.13 -28.65
CA GLN A 3 -42.31 43.83 -28.34
C GLN A 3 -42.57 42.31 -28.21
N ARG A 4 -43.25 41.82 -27.28
CA ARG A 4 -44.41 42.01 -26.37
C ARG A 4 -44.69 40.63 -25.78
N SER A 5 -44.81 40.36 -24.47
CA SER A 5 -46.00 40.54 -23.61
C SER A 5 -47.22 39.62 -23.93
N ARG A 6 -47.63 38.85 -22.95
CA ARG A 6 -48.99 38.63 -22.38
C ARG A 6 -48.98 37.34 -21.60
N LEU A 7 -49.13 37.34 -20.29
CA LEU A 7 -50.33 37.48 -19.45
C LEU A 7 -51.50 36.54 -19.86
N MET A 8 -51.83 35.65 -19.02
CA MET A 8 -53.18 35.51 -18.48
C MET A 8 -53.28 34.58 -17.29
N THR A 9 -53.73 35.11 -16.24
CA THR A 9 -54.38 34.72 -15.01
C THR A 9 -55.74 34.11 -15.26
N GLU A 10 -56.16 33.10 -14.45
CA GLU A 10 -57.54 32.81 -14.01
C GLU A 10 -57.39 31.70 -12.92
N THR A 11 -57.68 31.91 -11.75
CA THR A 11 -58.62 32.30 -10.70
C THR A 11 -59.96 31.55 -10.73
N ILE A 12 -60.39 31.06 -9.52
CA ILE A 12 -61.72 30.75 -9.02
C ILE A 12 -62.20 29.29 -9.29
N ALA A 13 -62.76 28.49 -8.35
CA ALA A 13 -63.35 28.69 -7.04
C ALA A 13 -63.60 27.30 -6.42
N ALA A 14 -63.62 27.24 -5.11
CA ALA A 14 -64.33 26.18 -4.37
C ALA A 14 -65.84 26.45 -4.36
N PRO A 15 -66.70 25.49 -4.12
CA PRO A 15 -67.50 25.61 -2.92
C PRO A 15 -67.67 24.33 -2.09
N ALA A 16 -68.10 24.61 -0.90
CA ALA A 16 -68.27 23.82 0.29
C ALA A 16 -69.53 22.99 0.33
N ALA A 17 -69.56 22.04 1.26
CA ALA A 17 -70.64 21.54 2.11
C ALA A 17 -71.75 20.69 1.45
N ASP A 18 -71.96 19.49 1.91
CA ASP A 18 -73.06 19.18 2.80
C ASP A 18 -72.91 17.78 3.43
N ALA A 19 -73.26 17.70 4.56
CA ALA A 19 -73.69 17.04 5.69
C ALA A 19 -74.36 15.67 5.52
N ALA A 20 -74.16 14.89 6.54
CA ALA A 20 -75.07 14.06 7.31
C ALA A 20 -75.29 12.57 6.97
N ALA A 21 -74.97 11.82 8.01
CA ALA A 21 -75.75 10.75 8.63
C ALA A 21 -75.89 9.37 7.92
N GLY A 22 -75.54 8.36 8.70
CA GLY A 22 -76.10 7.04 8.53
C GLY A 22 -75.18 5.88 8.92
N VAL A 23 -75.04 5.60 10.21
CA VAL A 23 -75.43 4.36 10.91
C VAL A 23 -74.95 3.01 10.31
N THR A 24 -74.07 2.38 11.16
CA THR A 24 -73.96 0.93 11.46
C THR A 24 -73.89 -0.08 10.33
N SER A 25 -72.77 -0.80 10.26
CA SER A 25 -72.83 -2.26 10.48
C SER A 25 -71.37 -2.82 10.59
N SER A 26 -71.19 -3.55 11.68
CA SER A 26 -70.08 -4.43 11.96
C SER A 26 -69.89 -5.44 10.83
N ASP A 27 -68.81 -5.38 10.10
CA ASP A 27 -68.37 -6.53 9.34
C ASP A 27 -66.90 -6.81 9.65
N SER A 28 -66.76 -7.83 10.48
CA SER A 28 -65.49 -8.41 10.89
C SER A 28 -64.88 -9.15 9.70
N ARG A 29 -64.25 -8.43 8.79
CA ARG A 29 -63.41 -9.06 7.76
C ARG A 29 -62.08 -9.49 8.38
N ARG A 30 -62.01 -10.78 8.59
CA ARG A 30 -60.77 -11.53 8.85
C ARG A 30 -59.70 -11.04 7.90
N GLN A 31 -58.64 -10.46 8.46
CA GLN A 31 -57.37 -10.23 7.75
C GLN A 31 -56.86 -11.60 7.30
N PRO A 32 -56.55 -11.80 6.01
CA PRO A 32 -55.84 -13.00 5.61
C PRO A 32 -54.45 -12.98 6.21
N SER A 33 -54.13 -14.02 6.99
CA SER A 33 -52.83 -14.28 7.55
C SER A 33 -51.74 -14.06 6.46
N SER A 34 -50.78 -13.25 6.80
CA SER A 34 -49.58 -13.07 6.01
C SER A 34 -48.93 -14.45 5.75
N ALA A 35 -49.23 -15.01 4.59
CA ALA A 35 -48.47 -16.15 4.08
C ALA A 35 -46.99 -15.77 4.11
N ALA A 36 -46.28 -16.44 4.97
CA ALA A 36 -44.84 -16.38 5.02
C ALA A 36 -44.29 -16.59 3.59
N ARG A 37 -43.89 -15.48 2.94
CA ARG A 37 -43.15 -15.55 1.70
C ARG A 37 -41.87 -16.32 2.04
N SER A 38 -41.86 -17.61 1.76
CA SER A 38 -40.68 -18.43 1.72
C SER A 38 -39.71 -17.76 0.75
N GLN A 39 -38.68 -17.09 1.32
CA GLN A 39 -37.56 -16.61 0.53
C GLN A 39 -36.99 -17.81 -0.24
N PRO A 40 -36.87 -17.72 -1.56
CA PRO A 40 -36.28 -18.80 -2.32
C PRO A 40 -34.85 -19.00 -1.78
N LYS A 41 -34.57 -20.17 -1.20
CA LYS A 41 -33.22 -20.61 -0.87
C LYS A 41 -32.33 -20.37 -2.10
N ARG A 42 -31.53 -19.34 -2.07
CA ARG A 42 -30.52 -19.02 -3.09
C ARG A 42 -29.67 -20.25 -3.25
N ARG A 43 -30.01 -21.09 -4.22
CA ARG A 43 -29.28 -22.30 -4.57
C ARG A 43 -27.85 -21.88 -4.85
N ARG A 44 -26.91 -22.44 -4.09
CA ARG A 44 -25.44 -22.37 -4.28
C ARG A 44 -25.02 -22.98 -5.63
N ARG A 45 -25.56 -22.52 -6.74
CA ARG A 45 -25.12 -22.87 -8.09
C ARG A 45 -23.98 -21.98 -8.59
N GLY A 46 -23.53 -20.98 -7.80
CA GLY A 46 -22.44 -20.11 -8.15
C GLY A 46 -21.03 -20.71 -7.94
N GLY A 47 -20.91 -21.81 -7.21
CA GLY A 47 -19.57 -22.35 -6.86
C GLY A 47 -18.80 -22.86 -8.08
N VAL A 48 -19.43 -23.64 -8.94
CA VAL A 48 -18.75 -24.26 -10.09
C VAL A 48 -18.41 -23.23 -11.17
N ALA A 49 -19.34 -22.31 -11.49
CA ALA A 49 -19.09 -21.24 -12.45
C ALA A 49 -18.02 -20.24 -11.95
N ALA A 50 -18.01 -19.94 -10.64
CA ALA A 50 -16.97 -19.12 -10.04
C ALA A 50 -15.61 -19.81 -10.05
N VAL A 51 -15.54 -21.11 -9.75
CA VAL A 51 -14.30 -21.89 -9.83
C VAL A 51 -13.80 -21.95 -11.27
N LEU A 52 -14.67 -22.27 -12.26
CA LEU A 52 -14.30 -22.27 -13.68
C LEU A 52 -13.80 -20.89 -14.16
N GLY A 53 -14.42 -19.80 -13.71
CA GLY A 53 -13.99 -18.45 -14.06
C GLY A 53 -12.63 -18.06 -13.44
N LEU A 54 -12.31 -18.59 -12.24
CA LEU A 54 -11.03 -18.37 -11.56
C LEU A 54 -9.91 -19.31 -12.02
N THR A 55 -10.24 -20.45 -12.65
CA THR A 55 -9.27 -21.46 -13.06
C THR A 55 -8.18 -20.93 -13.98
N PRO A 56 -8.46 -20.14 -15.06
CA PRO A 56 -7.39 -19.61 -15.92
C PRO A 56 -6.42 -18.70 -15.15
N PHE A 57 -6.95 -17.88 -14.25
CA PHE A 57 -6.12 -17.02 -13.41
C PHE A 57 -5.29 -17.82 -12.41
N ALA A 58 -5.89 -18.80 -11.73
CA ALA A 58 -5.18 -19.68 -10.80
C ALA A 58 -4.08 -20.47 -11.52
N PHE A 59 -4.37 -20.99 -12.71
CA PHE A 59 -3.39 -21.70 -13.55
C PHE A 59 -2.21 -20.79 -13.94
N TYR A 60 -2.50 -19.57 -14.35
CA TYR A 60 -1.45 -18.58 -14.64
C TYR A 60 -0.57 -18.31 -13.41
N VAL A 61 -1.18 -18.05 -12.25
CA VAL A 61 -0.44 -17.79 -10.99
C VAL A 61 0.43 -19.00 -10.59
N VAL A 62 -0.12 -20.21 -10.70
CA VAL A 62 0.64 -21.42 -10.35
C VAL A 62 1.83 -21.61 -11.28
N ILE A 63 1.65 -21.54 -12.59
CA ILE A 63 2.73 -21.81 -13.55
C ILE A 63 3.79 -20.69 -13.57
N PHE A 64 3.36 -19.44 -13.59
CA PHE A 64 4.29 -18.33 -13.81
C PHE A 64 4.81 -17.69 -12.51
N LEU A 65 4.17 -17.93 -11.38
CA LEU A 65 4.60 -17.39 -10.10
C LEU A 65 5.03 -18.48 -9.11
N ALA A 66 4.17 -19.46 -8.86
CA ALA A 66 4.45 -20.46 -7.82
C ALA A 66 5.56 -21.42 -8.23
N VAL A 67 5.50 -21.98 -9.45
CA VAL A 67 6.50 -22.96 -9.93
C VAL A 67 7.90 -22.35 -9.98
N PRO A 68 8.16 -21.18 -10.63
CA PRO A 68 9.49 -20.58 -10.63
C PRO A 68 9.99 -20.24 -9.22
N THR A 69 9.10 -19.76 -8.34
CA THR A 69 9.47 -19.45 -6.96
C THR A 69 9.87 -20.71 -6.20
N LEU A 70 9.11 -21.79 -6.33
CA LEU A 70 9.43 -23.07 -5.69
C LEU A 70 10.74 -23.68 -6.22
N VAL A 71 10.99 -23.58 -7.52
CA VAL A 71 12.25 -24.03 -8.15
C VAL A 71 13.42 -23.19 -7.63
N ALA A 72 13.28 -21.87 -7.60
CA ALA A 72 14.32 -20.96 -7.10
C ALA A 72 14.63 -21.21 -5.62
N VAL A 73 13.62 -21.39 -4.77
CA VAL A 73 13.79 -21.73 -3.36
C VAL A 73 14.35 -23.14 -3.19
N GLY A 74 13.86 -24.09 -3.97
CA GLY A 74 14.30 -25.48 -3.96
C GLY A 74 15.78 -25.64 -4.34
N SER A 75 16.29 -24.82 -5.28
CA SER A 75 17.70 -24.84 -5.64
C SER A 75 18.64 -24.52 -4.46
N GLY A 76 18.16 -23.77 -3.45
CA GLY A 76 18.92 -23.51 -2.23
C GLY A 76 19.24 -24.75 -1.38
N PHE A 77 18.50 -25.86 -1.59
CA PHE A 77 18.71 -27.14 -0.89
C PHE A 77 19.52 -28.17 -1.71
N VAL A 78 20.06 -27.77 -2.85
CA VAL A 78 20.75 -28.67 -3.78
C VAL A 78 22.18 -28.15 -4.01
N ASP A 79 23.15 -29.05 -4.09
CA ASP A 79 24.53 -28.70 -4.46
C ASP A 79 24.70 -28.62 -6.00
N GLY A 80 25.92 -28.30 -6.45
CA GLY A 80 26.22 -28.23 -7.89
C GLY A 80 26.14 -29.57 -8.63
N GLU A 81 26.02 -30.69 -7.92
CA GLU A 81 25.91 -32.03 -8.46
C GLU A 81 24.45 -32.56 -8.38
N GLY A 82 23.51 -31.75 -7.92
CA GLY A 82 22.10 -32.12 -7.78
C GLY A 82 21.76 -32.89 -6.51
N ARG A 83 22.68 -33.00 -5.54
CA ARG A 83 22.47 -33.70 -4.27
C ARG A 83 21.93 -32.74 -3.21
N PHE A 84 21.08 -33.26 -2.33
CA PHE A 84 20.53 -32.49 -1.22
C PHE A 84 21.66 -32.03 -0.26
N THR A 85 21.70 -30.74 0.07
CA THR A 85 22.69 -30.17 0.97
C THR A 85 22.12 -29.03 1.82
N TRP A 86 22.65 -28.87 3.03
CA TRP A 86 22.40 -27.71 3.89
C TRP A 86 23.48 -26.63 3.76
N ALA A 87 24.56 -26.88 2.98
CA ALA A 87 25.70 -25.99 2.87
C ALA A 87 25.32 -24.58 2.36
N ASN A 88 24.36 -24.49 1.44
CA ASN A 88 23.90 -23.19 0.94
C ASN A 88 23.16 -22.38 2.02
N LEU A 89 22.44 -23.06 2.93
CA LEU A 89 21.76 -22.38 4.04
C LEU A 89 22.74 -21.94 5.12
N THR A 90 23.75 -22.73 5.43
CA THR A 90 24.82 -22.32 6.36
C THR A 90 25.65 -21.18 5.77
N GLY A 91 25.79 -21.11 4.44
CA GLY A 91 26.39 -19.98 3.73
C GLY A 91 25.68 -18.65 3.95
N LEU A 92 24.38 -18.64 4.31
CA LEU A 92 23.68 -17.40 4.69
C LEU A 92 24.27 -16.74 5.94
N ALA A 93 24.96 -17.49 6.79
CA ALA A 93 25.63 -16.98 7.97
C ALA A 93 27.00 -16.32 7.66
N GLU A 94 27.47 -16.38 6.42
CA GLU A 94 28.69 -15.69 6.03
C GLU A 94 28.55 -14.17 6.30
N PRO A 95 29.56 -13.52 6.90
CA PRO A 95 29.45 -12.11 7.29
C PRO A 95 29.05 -11.16 6.16
N ALA A 96 29.49 -11.43 4.93
CA ALA A 96 29.15 -10.63 3.75
C ALA A 96 27.67 -10.75 3.38
N ILE A 97 27.10 -11.96 3.46
CA ILE A 97 25.70 -12.24 3.13
C ILE A 97 24.79 -11.73 4.25
N ALA A 98 25.12 -12.06 5.51
CA ALA A 98 24.40 -11.56 6.67
C ALA A 98 24.37 -10.04 6.73
N GLY A 99 25.51 -9.38 6.41
CA GLY A 99 25.61 -7.93 6.28
C GLY A 99 24.69 -7.37 5.19
N SER A 100 24.51 -8.08 4.06
CA SER A 100 23.59 -7.69 2.98
C SER A 100 22.12 -7.75 3.41
N PHE A 101 21.74 -8.78 4.17
CA PHE A 101 20.40 -8.88 4.75
C PHE A 101 20.14 -7.75 5.74
N PHE A 102 21.10 -7.47 6.61
CA PHE A 102 20.99 -6.37 7.57
C PHE A 102 20.87 -5.03 6.86
N GLY A 103 21.73 -4.77 5.85
CA GLY A 103 21.67 -3.53 5.05
C GLY A 103 20.33 -3.34 4.34
N ALA A 104 19.82 -4.39 3.69
CA ALA A 104 18.52 -4.36 3.04
C ALA A 104 17.37 -4.17 4.05
N PHE A 105 17.40 -4.88 5.19
CA PHE A 105 16.40 -4.74 6.24
C PHE A 105 16.40 -3.34 6.85
N TRP A 106 17.58 -2.81 7.20
CA TRP A 106 17.74 -1.48 7.76
C TRP A 106 17.23 -0.40 6.81
N LEU A 107 17.66 -0.44 5.55
CA LEU A 107 17.22 0.51 4.53
C LEU A 107 15.70 0.49 4.37
N SER A 108 15.13 -0.73 4.26
CA SER A 108 13.68 -0.91 4.09
C SER A 108 12.89 -0.45 5.31
N ALA A 109 13.38 -0.73 6.52
CA ALA A 109 12.74 -0.31 7.75
C ALA A 109 12.75 1.22 7.90
N VAL A 110 13.93 1.85 7.70
CA VAL A 110 14.06 3.31 7.81
C VAL A 110 13.19 4.01 6.78
N THR A 111 13.27 3.60 5.50
CA THR A 111 12.51 4.25 4.44
C THR A 111 11.02 3.98 4.55
N ALA A 112 10.59 2.81 5.02
CA ALA A 112 9.20 2.51 5.27
C ALA A 112 8.62 3.35 6.42
N ILE A 113 9.36 3.48 7.54
CA ILE A 113 8.91 4.28 8.68
C ILE A 113 8.83 5.76 8.30
N VAL A 114 9.90 6.31 7.71
CA VAL A 114 9.92 7.72 7.31
C VAL A 114 8.87 8.00 6.23
N GLY A 115 8.77 7.11 5.23
CA GLY A 115 7.75 7.19 4.17
C GLY A 115 6.33 7.10 4.70
N ALA A 116 6.06 6.20 5.67
CA ALA A 116 4.75 6.07 6.29
C ALA A 116 4.37 7.31 7.10
N VAL A 117 5.30 7.85 7.90
CA VAL A 117 5.04 9.06 8.70
C VAL A 117 4.82 10.27 7.79
N ALA A 118 5.69 10.49 6.81
CA ALA A 118 5.57 11.60 5.87
C ALA A 118 4.32 11.49 5.00
N GLY A 119 4.03 10.30 4.46
CA GLY A 119 2.82 10.06 3.67
C GLY A 119 1.53 10.18 4.48
N ALA A 120 1.51 9.68 5.73
CA ALA A 120 0.38 9.89 6.63
C ALA A 120 0.17 11.36 6.96
N ALA A 121 1.24 12.12 7.23
CA ALA A 121 1.15 13.57 7.44
C ALA A 121 0.56 14.28 6.22
N LEU A 122 0.95 13.88 5.00
CA LEU A 122 0.37 14.39 3.76
C LEU A 122 -1.12 14.03 3.65
N CYS A 123 -1.52 12.79 3.98
CA CYS A 123 -2.93 12.39 4.03
C CYS A 123 -3.75 13.24 5.02
N PHE A 124 -3.20 13.50 6.21
CA PHE A 124 -3.85 14.39 7.18
C PHE A 124 -3.98 15.83 6.67
N ALA A 125 -2.98 16.36 5.97
CA ALA A 125 -3.08 17.67 5.34
C ALA A 125 -4.18 17.70 4.26
N MET A 126 -4.32 16.61 3.49
CA MET A 126 -5.38 16.48 2.48
C MET A 126 -6.80 16.45 3.05
N LEU A 127 -7.01 15.92 4.27
CA LEU A 127 -8.31 15.95 4.93
C LEU A 127 -8.83 17.37 5.18
N HIS A 128 -7.93 18.33 5.37
CA HIS A 128 -8.29 19.73 5.58
C HIS A 128 -8.52 20.48 4.25
N SER A 129 -8.22 19.85 3.12
CA SER A 129 -8.47 20.41 1.79
C SER A 129 -9.91 20.14 1.35
N ARG A 130 -10.46 21.06 0.53
CA ARG A 130 -11.84 20.90 0.02
C ARG A 130 -11.95 19.63 -0.82
N PRO A 131 -12.96 18.76 -0.54
CA PRO A 131 -13.25 17.61 -1.40
C PRO A 131 -13.44 18.06 -2.86
N GLY A 132 -12.73 17.40 -3.81
CA GLY A 132 -12.76 17.79 -5.22
C GLY A 132 -11.95 19.04 -5.58
N GLY A 133 -11.19 19.64 -4.64
CA GLY A 133 -10.31 20.76 -4.93
C GLY A 133 -9.13 20.37 -5.82
N THR A 134 -8.61 21.34 -6.60
CA THR A 134 -7.49 21.12 -7.54
C THR A 134 -6.24 20.60 -6.85
N ALA A 135 -5.91 21.08 -5.66
CA ALA A 135 -4.75 20.64 -4.89
C ALA A 135 -4.87 19.13 -4.51
N ARG A 136 -6.06 18.70 -4.10
CA ARG A 136 -6.32 17.29 -3.77
C ARG A 136 -6.20 16.40 -5.01
N SER A 137 -6.88 16.77 -6.09
CA SER A 137 -6.79 16.03 -7.36
C SER A 137 -5.36 15.92 -7.88
N LEU A 138 -4.57 17.00 -7.72
CA LEU A 138 -3.16 17.01 -8.12
C LEU A 138 -2.34 16.01 -7.28
N VAL A 139 -2.52 16.01 -5.95
CA VAL A 139 -1.79 15.08 -5.07
C VAL A 139 -2.20 13.63 -5.34
N ASP A 140 -3.49 13.35 -5.54
CA ASP A 140 -3.98 12.00 -5.86
C ASP A 140 -3.39 11.50 -7.20
N SER A 141 -3.46 12.34 -8.24
CA SER A 141 -2.91 11.99 -9.55
C SER A 141 -1.39 11.84 -9.52
N ALA A 142 -0.69 12.78 -8.87
CA ALA A 142 0.74 12.72 -8.71
C ALA A 142 1.16 11.48 -7.91
N SER A 143 0.47 11.17 -6.80
CA SER A 143 0.77 9.99 -5.99
C SER A 143 0.60 8.70 -6.78
N SER A 144 -0.44 8.62 -7.63
CA SER A 144 -0.69 7.44 -8.47
C SER A 144 0.44 7.20 -9.49
N VAL A 145 1.00 8.26 -10.05
CA VAL A 145 2.12 8.18 -10.99
C VAL A 145 3.44 7.92 -10.24
N LEU A 146 3.73 8.72 -9.21
CA LEU A 146 5.01 8.68 -8.50
C LEU A 146 5.21 7.37 -7.74
N ALA A 147 4.16 6.78 -7.19
CA ALA A 147 4.24 5.48 -6.52
C ALA A 147 4.69 4.35 -7.45
N GLN A 148 4.42 4.47 -8.76
CA GLN A 148 4.82 3.50 -9.78
C GLN A 148 6.11 3.93 -10.50
N PHE A 149 6.54 5.18 -10.33
CA PHE A 149 7.74 5.70 -10.94
C PHE A 149 8.96 5.32 -10.10
N GLY A 150 9.42 4.10 -10.29
CA GLY A 150 10.56 3.51 -9.59
C GLY A 150 11.57 2.87 -10.55
N GLY A 151 12.47 2.08 -9.99
CA GLY A 151 13.43 1.30 -10.76
C GLY A 151 14.55 2.14 -11.38
N VAL A 152 15.01 1.70 -12.54
CA VAL A 152 16.18 2.27 -13.24
C VAL A 152 15.94 3.72 -13.66
N MET A 153 14.73 4.04 -14.12
CA MET A 153 14.39 5.41 -14.55
C MET A 153 14.51 6.42 -13.41
N LEU A 154 14.02 6.05 -12.22
CA LEU A 154 14.15 6.87 -11.03
C LEU A 154 15.62 7.06 -10.65
N ALA A 155 16.43 6.00 -10.68
CA ALA A 155 17.85 6.06 -10.40
C ALA A 155 18.57 7.05 -11.33
N PHE A 156 18.34 6.98 -12.64
CA PHE A 156 18.92 7.93 -13.59
C PHE A 156 18.43 9.37 -13.39
N ALA A 157 17.16 9.56 -13.03
CA ALA A 157 16.65 10.89 -12.68
C ALA A 157 17.41 11.49 -11.49
N PHE A 158 17.68 10.70 -10.44
CA PHE A 158 18.50 11.12 -9.30
C PHE A 158 19.94 11.38 -9.69
N ILE A 159 20.57 10.53 -10.51
CA ILE A 159 21.92 10.76 -11.02
C ILE A 159 21.99 12.07 -11.83
N ALA A 160 21.04 12.30 -12.72
CA ALA A 160 21.01 13.50 -13.55
C ALA A 160 20.76 14.79 -12.74
N THR A 161 19.99 14.71 -11.66
CA THR A 161 19.65 15.88 -10.84
C THR A 161 20.66 16.14 -9.73
N ILE A 162 20.93 15.17 -8.88
CA ILE A 162 21.76 15.31 -7.67
C ILE A 162 23.00 14.40 -7.67
N GLY A 163 23.32 13.71 -8.77
CA GLY A 163 24.57 12.97 -8.91
C GLY A 163 25.80 13.91 -8.84
N ALA A 164 27.00 13.35 -8.82
CA ALA A 164 28.25 14.13 -8.69
C ALA A 164 28.40 15.22 -9.77
N GLN A 165 27.86 15.00 -10.95
CA GLN A 165 27.78 15.95 -12.08
C GLN A 165 26.33 16.35 -12.39
N GLY A 166 25.41 16.10 -11.45
CA GLY A 166 24.00 16.42 -11.61
C GLY A 166 23.73 17.91 -11.67
N LEU A 167 22.62 18.28 -12.33
CA LEU A 167 22.24 19.68 -12.54
C LEU A 167 22.20 20.50 -11.24
N VAL A 168 21.55 19.98 -10.22
CA VAL A 168 21.40 20.64 -8.91
C VAL A 168 22.75 20.71 -8.20
N THR A 169 23.58 19.67 -8.27
CA THR A 169 24.91 19.65 -7.67
C THR A 169 25.82 20.72 -8.28
N VAL A 170 25.81 20.83 -9.61
CA VAL A 170 26.60 21.85 -10.33
C VAL A 170 26.08 23.26 -10.02
N LEU A 171 24.75 23.45 -9.96
CA LEU A 171 24.13 24.72 -9.60
C LEU A 171 24.52 25.15 -8.17
N LEU A 172 24.41 24.24 -7.19
CA LEU A 172 24.79 24.50 -5.79
C LEU A 172 26.28 24.86 -5.67
N ARG A 173 27.14 24.14 -6.36
CA ARG A 173 28.58 24.37 -6.34
C ARG A 173 28.94 25.73 -6.99
N ASN A 174 28.32 26.07 -8.13
CA ASN A 174 28.71 27.29 -8.87
C ASN A 174 28.05 28.54 -8.30
N THR A 175 26.79 28.45 -7.78
CA THR A 175 26.04 29.61 -7.31
C THR A 175 26.18 29.83 -5.81
N PHE A 176 26.16 28.77 -5.03
CA PHE A 176 26.16 28.81 -3.57
C PHE A 176 27.48 28.37 -2.95
N HIS A 177 28.47 27.92 -3.77
CA HIS A 177 29.75 27.37 -3.33
C HIS A 177 29.60 26.18 -2.36
N ILE A 178 28.45 25.47 -2.42
CA ILE A 178 28.19 24.31 -1.59
C ILE A 178 28.49 23.05 -2.40
N ASN A 179 29.47 22.27 -1.93
CA ASN A 179 29.80 20.97 -2.52
C ASN A 179 29.20 19.84 -1.67
N ILE A 180 28.07 19.28 -2.13
CA ILE A 180 27.41 18.18 -1.42
C ILE A 180 28.17 16.85 -1.49
N TYR A 181 29.27 16.78 -2.26
CA TYR A 181 30.14 15.62 -2.42
C TYR A 181 31.53 15.82 -1.79
N GLU A 182 31.73 16.85 -0.98
CA GLU A 182 33.01 17.13 -0.32
C GLU A 182 33.47 15.96 0.57
N ASN A 183 32.54 15.31 1.26
CA ASN A 183 32.81 14.16 2.13
C ASN A 183 32.59 12.79 1.43
N GLY A 184 32.62 12.75 0.10
CA GLY A 184 32.51 11.52 -0.67
C GLY A 184 31.20 11.36 -1.46
N VAL A 185 31.10 10.27 -2.20
CA VAL A 185 30.00 10.01 -3.15
C VAL A 185 28.81 9.32 -2.45
N TRP A 186 28.23 10.00 -1.48
CA TRP A 186 27.17 9.46 -0.61
C TRP A 186 25.95 8.88 -1.36
N LEU A 187 25.54 9.48 -2.51
CA LEU A 187 24.39 9.02 -3.28
C LEU A 187 24.53 7.56 -3.75
N TYR A 188 25.77 7.13 -4.01
CA TYR A 188 26.08 5.79 -4.52
C TYR A 188 26.33 4.77 -3.40
N THR A 189 25.93 5.10 -2.17
CA THR A 189 26.03 4.23 -0.99
C THR A 189 24.64 3.76 -0.55
N VAL A 190 24.57 2.75 0.35
CA VAL A 190 23.28 2.26 0.88
C VAL A 190 22.45 3.38 1.55
N PRO A 191 23.02 4.27 2.38
CA PRO A 191 22.28 5.41 2.90
C PRO A 191 21.78 6.38 1.82
N GLY A 192 22.49 6.52 0.70
CA GLY A 192 22.08 7.35 -0.43
C GLY A 192 20.79 6.89 -1.11
N LEU A 193 20.48 5.60 -1.00
CA LEU A 193 19.20 5.04 -1.49
C LEU A 193 17.98 5.53 -0.73
N ILE A 194 18.13 6.12 0.47
CA ILE A 194 17.00 6.60 1.27
C ILE A 194 16.17 7.61 0.48
N LEU A 195 16.80 8.58 -0.19
CA LEU A 195 16.09 9.60 -0.96
C LEU A 195 15.26 9.02 -2.13
N PRO A 196 15.84 8.22 -3.05
CA PRO A 196 15.07 7.57 -4.11
C PRO A 196 13.96 6.66 -3.58
N TYR A 197 14.18 5.99 -2.44
CA TYR A 197 13.15 5.12 -1.87
C TYR A 197 11.99 5.94 -1.27
N LEU A 198 12.26 7.02 -0.57
CA LEU A 198 11.22 7.92 -0.06
C LEU A 198 10.39 8.54 -1.19
N TYR A 199 10.99 8.80 -2.35
CA TYR A 199 10.32 9.36 -3.51
C TYR A 199 9.09 8.55 -3.94
N PHE A 200 9.16 7.23 -3.98
CA PHE A 200 8.02 6.39 -4.32
C PHE A 200 7.23 5.89 -3.11
N GLN A 201 7.84 5.81 -1.93
CA GLN A 201 7.17 5.32 -0.73
C GLN A 201 6.17 6.32 -0.15
N ILE A 202 6.49 7.61 -0.14
CA ILE A 202 5.55 8.65 0.34
C ILE A 202 4.25 8.63 -0.47
N PRO A 203 4.27 8.68 -1.81
CA PRO A 203 3.07 8.53 -2.63
C PRO A 203 2.36 7.19 -2.44
N LEU A 204 3.10 6.09 -2.28
CA LEU A 204 2.52 4.78 -2.04
C LEU A 204 1.73 4.75 -0.72
N MET A 205 2.26 5.39 0.33
CA MET A 205 1.53 5.56 1.59
C MET A 205 0.25 6.36 1.40
N VAL A 206 0.27 7.42 0.59
CA VAL A 206 -0.94 8.21 0.29
C VAL A 206 -2.01 7.32 -0.33
N ILE A 207 -1.69 6.56 -1.37
CA ILE A 207 -2.66 5.70 -2.07
C ILE A 207 -3.25 4.64 -1.14
N THR A 208 -2.44 4.06 -0.25
CA THR A 208 -2.86 2.93 0.58
C THR A 208 -3.55 3.35 1.87
N PHE A 209 -3.20 4.50 2.43
CA PHE A 209 -3.69 4.95 3.73
C PHE A 209 -4.83 5.98 3.64
N LEU A 210 -4.85 6.82 2.60
CA LEU A 210 -5.88 7.87 2.44
C LEU A 210 -7.31 7.32 2.46
N PRO A 211 -7.64 6.19 1.77
CA PRO A 211 -9.00 5.65 1.81
C PRO A 211 -9.45 5.22 3.22
N ALA A 212 -8.52 4.71 4.04
CA ALA A 212 -8.82 4.35 5.42
C ALA A 212 -9.09 5.59 6.28
N LEU A 213 -8.35 6.67 6.04
CA LEU A 213 -8.50 7.94 6.73
C LEU A 213 -9.82 8.63 6.37
N GLU A 214 -10.25 8.56 5.11
CA GLU A 214 -11.54 9.05 4.62
C GLU A 214 -12.74 8.22 5.12
N GLY A 215 -12.50 6.98 5.47
CA GLY A 215 -13.49 6.10 6.07
C GLY A 215 -13.90 6.48 7.49
N LEU A 216 -13.22 7.44 8.14
CA LEU A 216 -13.61 7.95 9.44
C LEU A 216 -14.89 8.78 9.34
N ARG A 217 -15.91 8.41 10.10
CA ARG A 217 -17.20 9.09 10.10
C ARG A 217 -17.16 10.36 10.96
N PRO A 218 -17.58 11.54 10.42
CA PRO A 218 -17.64 12.77 11.20
C PRO A 218 -18.44 12.66 12.50
N GLN A 219 -19.49 11.82 12.51
CA GLN A 219 -20.36 11.58 13.67
C GLN A 219 -19.59 11.08 14.90
N TRP A 220 -18.47 10.39 14.71
CA TRP A 220 -17.66 9.92 15.85
C TRP A 220 -16.94 11.07 16.55
N LEU A 221 -16.54 12.09 15.79
CA LEU A 221 -15.96 13.31 16.37
C LEU A 221 -17.02 14.10 17.13
N GLU A 222 -18.23 14.25 16.57
CA GLU A 222 -19.36 14.92 17.19
C GLU A 222 -19.80 14.21 18.48
N ALA A 223 -19.93 12.87 18.44
CA ALA A 223 -20.25 12.07 19.60
C ALA A 223 -19.18 12.21 20.71
N THR A 224 -17.90 12.30 20.35
CA THR A 224 -16.83 12.54 21.32
C THR A 224 -16.97 13.92 21.96
N ALA A 225 -17.33 14.94 21.20
CA ALA A 225 -17.53 16.30 21.70
C ALA A 225 -18.76 16.39 22.64
N THR A 226 -19.88 15.73 22.31
CA THR A 226 -21.07 15.69 23.16
C THR A 226 -20.83 15.01 24.51
N LEU A 227 -19.87 14.06 24.56
CA LEU A 227 -19.41 13.39 25.77
C LEU A 227 -18.35 14.21 26.55
N GLY A 228 -18.10 15.47 26.18
CA GLY A 228 -17.11 16.32 26.79
C GLY A 228 -15.66 16.04 26.44
N GLY A 229 -15.43 15.19 25.41
CA GLY A 229 -14.08 14.88 24.91
C GLY A 229 -13.53 15.99 24.00
N THR A 230 -12.21 16.11 23.99
CA THR A 230 -11.47 17.01 23.11
C THR A 230 -11.09 16.32 21.78
N ARG A 231 -10.57 17.10 20.81
CA ARG A 231 -9.96 16.51 19.58
C ARG A 231 -8.84 15.52 19.89
N TRP A 232 -8.07 15.77 20.94
CA TRP A 232 -7.03 14.84 21.41
C TRP A 232 -7.63 13.52 21.90
N THR A 233 -8.73 13.60 22.67
CA THR A 233 -9.48 12.42 23.15
C THR A 233 -10.01 11.60 21.98
N TYR A 234 -10.53 12.27 20.94
CA TYR A 234 -10.97 11.60 19.72
C TYR A 234 -9.82 10.82 19.03
N TRP A 235 -8.69 11.48 18.79
CA TRP A 235 -7.58 10.84 18.10
C TRP A 235 -6.94 9.72 18.89
N THR A 236 -6.81 9.86 20.21
CA THR A 236 -6.17 8.83 21.05
C THR A 236 -7.07 7.62 21.33
N ARG A 237 -8.39 7.83 21.44
CA ARG A 237 -9.33 6.77 21.86
C ARG A 237 -10.22 6.22 20.74
N VAL A 238 -10.41 6.95 19.66
CA VAL A 238 -11.32 6.56 18.57
C VAL A 238 -10.59 6.50 17.25
N GLY A 239 -10.16 7.62 16.68
CA GLY A 239 -9.57 7.71 15.34
C GLY A 239 -8.27 6.92 15.21
N GLY A 240 -7.34 7.10 16.15
CA GLY A 240 -6.05 6.41 16.13
C GLY A 240 -6.17 4.88 16.19
N PRO A 241 -6.86 4.30 17.19
CA PRO A 241 -7.06 2.85 17.25
C PRO A 241 -7.76 2.26 16.03
N ILE A 242 -8.70 2.98 15.39
CA ILE A 242 -9.38 2.54 14.18
C ILE A 242 -8.45 2.56 12.97
N LEU A 243 -7.60 3.58 12.85
CA LEU A 243 -6.65 3.73 11.75
C LEU A 243 -5.39 2.88 11.91
N LEU A 244 -5.03 2.51 13.12
CA LEU A 244 -3.77 1.80 13.41
C LEU A 244 -3.58 0.52 12.58
N PRO A 245 -4.58 -0.37 12.40
CA PRO A 245 -4.44 -1.54 11.54
C PRO A 245 -4.14 -1.17 10.07
N SER A 246 -4.81 -0.16 9.54
CA SER A 246 -4.60 0.32 8.16
C SER A 246 -3.23 0.98 8.01
N PHE A 247 -2.81 1.80 8.98
CA PHE A 247 -1.47 2.41 8.99
C PHE A 247 -0.38 1.35 9.02
N LEU A 248 -0.49 0.35 9.90
CA LEU A 248 0.47 -0.74 9.98
C LEU A 248 0.46 -1.63 8.73
N GLY A 249 -0.71 -1.82 8.11
CA GLY A 249 -0.82 -2.53 6.83
C GLY A 249 -0.10 -1.80 5.70
N SER A 250 -0.29 -0.49 5.60
CA SER A 250 0.43 0.36 4.64
C SER A 250 1.93 0.37 4.92
N LEU A 251 2.35 0.49 6.19
CA LEU A 251 3.75 0.41 6.60
C LEU A 251 4.41 -0.91 6.18
N LEU A 252 3.71 -2.04 6.40
CA LEU A 252 4.18 -3.36 5.97
C LEU A 252 4.34 -3.43 4.44
N LEU A 253 3.39 -2.87 3.70
CA LEU A 253 3.46 -2.82 2.24
C LEU A 253 4.67 -1.98 1.79
N LEU A 254 4.92 -0.83 2.41
CA LEU A 254 6.08 0.00 2.14
C LEU A 254 7.38 -0.76 2.41
N PHE A 255 7.46 -1.45 3.55
CA PHE A 255 8.61 -2.28 3.89
C PHE A 255 8.84 -3.37 2.86
N ALA A 256 7.79 -4.11 2.49
CA ALA A 256 7.87 -5.17 1.50
C ALA A 256 8.34 -4.66 0.13
N ASN A 257 7.80 -3.51 -0.30
CA ASN A 257 8.17 -2.87 -1.56
C ASN A 257 9.65 -2.43 -1.56
N ALA A 258 10.12 -1.82 -0.48
CA ALA A 258 11.52 -1.43 -0.33
C ALA A 258 12.45 -2.64 -0.27
N PHE A 259 12.12 -3.65 0.53
CA PHE A 259 12.94 -4.84 0.74
C PHE A 259 13.12 -5.66 -0.54
N SER A 260 12.10 -5.71 -1.39
CA SER A 260 12.15 -6.38 -2.69
C SER A 260 12.71 -5.52 -3.82
N SER A 261 12.94 -4.21 -3.59
CA SER A 261 13.39 -3.29 -4.64
C SER A 261 14.82 -3.58 -5.06
N TYR A 262 14.96 -4.06 -6.31
CA TYR A 262 16.25 -4.38 -6.93
C TYR A 262 16.69 -3.30 -7.92
N ALA A 263 15.81 -2.87 -8.81
CA ALA A 263 16.20 -2.11 -10.00
C ALA A 263 16.80 -0.73 -9.68
N THR A 264 16.22 -0.01 -8.70
CA THR A 264 16.75 1.29 -8.25
C THR A 264 18.11 1.12 -7.56
N ALA A 265 18.24 0.10 -6.71
CA ALA A 265 19.50 -0.19 -6.04
C ALA A 265 20.59 -0.58 -7.04
N ALA A 266 20.26 -1.44 -8.02
CA ALA A 266 21.20 -1.92 -9.03
C ALA A 266 21.74 -0.81 -9.94
N ALA A 267 20.93 0.23 -10.19
CA ALA A 267 21.33 1.34 -11.04
C ALA A 267 22.10 2.44 -10.30
N LEU A 268 21.84 2.63 -9.00
CA LEU A 268 22.51 3.66 -8.18
C LEU A 268 23.75 3.13 -7.47
N VAL A 269 23.63 1.97 -6.86
CA VAL A 269 24.66 1.45 -5.95
C VAL A 269 25.50 0.43 -6.71
N GLY A 270 26.79 0.71 -6.85
CA GLY A 270 27.73 -0.20 -7.51
C GLY A 270 27.86 -1.54 -6.77
N GLN A 271 28.56 -2.49 -7.40
CA GLN A 271 28.71 -3.89 -6.93
C GLN A 271 29.34 -4.05 -5.53
N ALA A 272 29.98 -3.01 -5.00
CA ALA A 272 30.66 -3.05 -3.69
C ALA A 272 29.73 -2.92 -2.48
N ASN A 273 28.44 -2.62 -2.70
CA ASN A 273 27.50 -2.38 -1.61
C ASN A 273 26.57 -3.57 -1.38
N ASN A 274 26.53 -3.99 -0.13
CA ASN A 274 25.90 -5.22 0.32
C ASN A 274 24.40 -5.03 0.53
N ILE A 275 23.61 -5.26 -0.53
CA ILE A 275 22.15 -5.41 -0.46
C ILE A 275 21.80 -6.80 -1.00
N VAL A 276 20.94 -7.53 -0.29
CA VAL A 276 20.64 -8.94 -0.59
C VAL A 276 20.13 -9.16 -2.02
N SER A 277 19.31 -8.27 -2.57
CA SER A 277 18.82 -8.36 -3.94
C SER A 277 19.94 -8.23 -5.00
N LEU A 278 21.00 -7.46 -4.71
CA LEU A 278 22.19 -7.37 -5.57
C LEU A 278 23.07 -8.59 -5.44
N GLN A 279 23.21 -9.15 -4.23
CA GLN A 279 23.98 -10.37 -3.97
C GLN A 279 23.36 -11.59 -4.69
N ILE A 280 22.02 -11.71 -4.71
CA ILE A 280 21.33 -12.75 -5.47
C ILE A 280 21.71 -12.68 -6.95
N ARG A 281 21.67 -11.48 -7.54
CA ARG A 281 22.10 -11.29 -8.94
C ARG A 281 23.53 -11.68 -9.16
N GLN A 282 24.45 -11.23 -8.29
CA GLN A 282 25.87 -11.57 -8.39
C GLN A 282 26.11 -13.06 -8.34
N ALA A 283 25.42 -13.76 -7.43
CA ALA A 283 25.51 -15.22 -7.33
C ALA A 283 24.98 -15.94 -8.58
N LEU A 284 23.95 -15.40 -9.26
CA LEU A 284 23.40 -15.97 -10.49
C LEU A 284 24.30 -15.73 -11.72
N ILE A 285 25.04 -14.59 -11.77
CA ILE A 285 25.83 -14.20 -12.94
C ILE A 285 27.31 -14.64 -12.78
N SER A 286 27.70 -15.09 -11.60
CA SER A 286 29.07 -15.49 -11.29
C SER A 286 29.47 -16.75 -12.06
N GLU A 287 30.11 -16.59 -13.20
CA GLU A 287 30.67 -17.70 -14.01
C GLU A 287 31.91 -18.35 -13.37
N THR A 288 32.53 -17.66 -12.41
CA THR A 288 33.83 -18.05 -11.83
C THR A 288 33.76 -19.14 -10.75
N VAL A 289 32.59 -19.37 -10.15
CA VAL A 289 32.46 -20.41 -9.10
C VAL A 289 31.21 -21.25 -9.35
N LEU A 290 31.41 -22.45 -9.87
CA LEU A 290 30.39 -23.49 -9.99
C LEU A 290 29.71 -23.72 -8.62
N GLY A 291 28.37 -23.65 -8.55
CA GLY A 291 27.60 -23.89 -7.34
C GLY A 291 27.06 -22.63 -6.61
N ARG A 292 27.52 -21.41 -6.92
CA ARG A 292 26.98 -20.18 -6.29
C ARG A 292 25.55 -19.83 -6.75
N ALA A 293 25.09 -20.34 -7.89
CA ALA A 293 23.71 -20.18 -8.31
C ALA A 293 22.72 -20.78 -7.28
N ASN A 294 23.08 -21.88 -6.64
CA ASN A 294 22.28 -22.52 -5.59
C ASN A 294 22.25 -21.68 -4.28
N LEU A 295 23.32 -20.95 -3.98
CA LEU A 295 23.35 -19.98 -2.91
C LEU A 295 22.36 -18.81 -3.14
N ALA A 296 22.16 -18.40 -4.41
CA ALA A 296 21.12 -17.43 -4.75
C ALA A 296 19.71 -17.92 -4.36
N GLY A 297 19.43 -19.20 -4.55
CA GLY A 297 18.18 -19.84 -4.09
C GLY A 297 18.03 -19.81 -2.56
N ALA A 298 19.11 -20.09 -1.83
CA ALA A 298 19.11 -19.98 -0.36
C ALA A 298 18.90 -18.51 0.10
N MET A 299 19.52 -17.52 -0.57
CA MET A 299 19.27 -16.11 -0.30
C MET A 299 17.82 -15.70 -0.60
N ALA A 300 17.23 -16.19 -1.69
CA ALA A 300 15.83 -15.94 -2.02
C ALA A 300 14.89 -16.54 -0.94
N LEU A 301 15.17 -17.73 -0.46
CA LEU A 301 14.48 -18.32 0.69
C LEU A 301 14.64 -17.44 1.94
N GLY A 302 15.84 -16.96 2.22
CA GLY A 302 16.11 -16.03 3.33
C GLY A 302 15.26 -14.76 3.25
N MET A 303 15.15 -14.14 2.07
CA MET A 303 14.27 -12.98 1.86
C MET A 303 12.79 -13.34 2.14
N LEU A 304 12.34 -14.49 1.66
CA LEU A 304 10.97 -14.97 1.90
C LEU A 304 10.73 -15.19 3.40
N VAL A 305 11.67 -15.81 4.12
CA VAL A 305 11.58 -16.00 5.58
C VAL A 305 11.48 -14.66 6.31
N VAL A 306 12.31 -13.68 5.96
CA VAL A 306 12.24 -12.33 6.54
C VAL A 306 10.84 -11.73 6.32
N MET A 307 10.31 -11.83 5.10
CA MET A 307 8.97 -11.32 4.79
C MET A 307 7.86 -12.02 5.59
N VAL A 308 7.93 -13.35 5.71
CA VAL A 308 6.98 -14.12 6.51
C VAL A 308 7.06 -13.72 7.98
N VAL A 309 8.25 -13.57 8.54
CA VAL A 309 8.44 -13.14 9.94
C VAL A 309 7.85 -11.75 10.17
N VAL A 310 8.13 -10.80 9.28
CA VAL A 310 7.58 -9.43 9.36
C VAL A 310 6.05 -9.46 9.25
N MET A 311 5.49 -10.26 8.34
CA MET A 311 4.04 -10.43 8.19
C MET A 311 3.39 -11.08 9.42
N LEU A 312 4.04 -12.07 10.03
CA LEU A 312 3.55 -12.70 11.27
C LEU A 312 3.61 -11.71 12.43
N ALA A 313 4.69 -10.94 12.57
CA ALA A 313 4.81 -9.89 13.58
C ALA A 313 3.71 -8.84 13.41
N TYR A 314 3.46 -8.37 12.19
CA TYR A 314 2.35 -7.50 11.87
C TYR A 314 0.99 -8.10 12.27
N SER A 315 0.71 -9.35 11.87
CA SER A 315 -0.56 -10.01 12.17
C SER A 315 -0.78 -10.18 13.68
N ALA A 316 0.28 -10.47 14.43
CA ALA A 316 0.23 -10.55 15.89
C ALA A 316 -0.06 -9.19 16.51
N LEU A 317 0.53 -8.11 15.99
CA LEU A 317 0.31 -6.75 16.46
C LEU A 317 -1.14 -6.30 16.20
N VAL A 318 -1.66 -6.52 14.98
CA VAL A 318 -3.05 -6.19 14.62
C VAL A 318 -4.05 -7.00 15.47
N ARG A 319 -3.79 -8.28 15.73
CA ARG A 319 -4.66 -9.09 16.60
C ARG A 319 -4.71 -8.57 18.02
N ARG A 320 -3.62 -8.02 18.54
CA ARG A 320 -3.59 -7.39 19.88
C ARG A 320 -4.41 -6.11 19.92
N THR A 321 -4.30 -5.27 18.89
CA THR A 321 -5.07 -4.02 18.81
C THR A 321 -6.56 -4.27 18.55
N ALA A 322 -6.93 -5.25 17.75
CA ALA A 322 -8.33 -5.61 17.47
C ALA A 322 -9.10 -6.19 18.67
N ARG A 323 -8.41 -6.67 19.71
CA ARG A 323 -9.06 -7.12 20.97
C ARG A 323 -9.73 -5.99 21.74
N TRP A 324 -9.37 -4.74 21.50
CA TRP A 324 -9.97 -3.56 22.11
C TRP A 324 -11.24 -3.07 21.39
N GLN A 325 -11.59 -3.69 20.25
CA GLN A 325 -12.77 -3.35 19.44
C GLN A 325 -13.93 -4.33 19.64
N ARG A 326 -13.75 -5.33 20.49
CA ARG A 326 -14.80 -6.25 20.95
C ARG A 326 -15.16 -5.90 22.40
#